data_1823c66580fefefd889ef6c351832fce
#
_entry.id   1823c66580fefefd889ef6c351832fce
#
_cell.length_a   1.000
_cell.length_b   1.000
_cell.length_c   1.000
_cell.angle_alpha   90.00
_cell.angle_beta   90.00
_cell.angle_gamma   90.00
#
_symmetry.space_group_name_H-M   'P 1'
#
loop_
_entity.id
_entity.type
_entity.pdbx_description
1 polymer ?
#
loop_
_entity_poly.entity_id
_entity_poly.type
_entity_poly.pdbx_seq_one_letter_code
_entity_poly.pdbx_strand_id
1 'polypeptide(L)'
;MSKPFVLHAALLTLLLAACRPDATGSGTAAAASSQAQPPSWRVVLLGDESRKNVLRECVARNVCPAGSETAFALPPEQATAAQTADTAQQATLGVLVVDSKTGALPVTREHILIARQADVPALAVLFTQSDALDDKDLLELEIMEIRDLLNSYEMDGEHARIYVGDQGLQQLLADAAALLPRPQSSGLADSRRLHGYIYNLSRAEGGHALSAGDSMDIWIGGQTRRCRLVAPQSVAAGETPEVWLETEMLTAAAGQRFLLQQNGRLIAAGVVEDAE
;
A
#
# COMPACT_ATOMS: atom_id res chain seq x y z
N MET A 1 32.57 25.69 55.55
CA MET A 1 33.97 25.25 55.70
C MET A 1 34.31 24.51 54.44
N SER A 2 34.92 25.17 53.57
CA SER A 2 36.31 25.04 53.04
C SER A 2 36.40 24.10 51.83
N LYS A 3 36.59 24.76 50.68
CA LYS A 3 37.24 24.24 49.45
C LYS A 3 38.73 23.87 49.75
N PRO A 4 39.49 23.19 48.84
CA PRO A 4 39.91 23.70 47.53
C PRO A 4 40.05 22.62 46.44
N PHE A 5 39.89 22.93 45.17
CA PHE A 5 40.84 23.43 44.15
C PHE A 5 42.17 22.69 44.01
N VAL A 6 42.37 21.98 42.89
CA VAL A 6 43.69 21.96 42.23
C VAL A 6 43.54 21.74 40.70
N LEU A 7 44.09 22.67 40.00
CA LEU A 7 44.35 22.80 38.55
C LEU A 7 45.72 22.22 38.20
N HIS A 8 45.92 21.58 37.05
CA HIS A 8 47.21 21.53 36.26
C HIS A 8 46.84 21.08 34.84
N ALA A 9 46.89 21.83 33.84
CA ALA A 9 47.93 22.55 33.07
C ALA A 9 48.86 21.64 32.26
N ALA A 10 48.59 21.67 30.94
CA ALA A 10 49.49 21.73 29.78
C ALA A 10 50.78 20.86 29.70
N LEU A 11 50.92 20.18 28.57
CA LEU A 11 52.15 20.33 27.80
C LEU A 11 51.94 19.98 26.30
N LEU A 12 52.30 20.95 25.51
CA LEU A 12 52.45 21.03 24.07
C LEU A 12 53.80 20.40 23.68
N THR A 13 53.83 19.52 22.66
CA THR A 13 55.09 19.29 21.93
C THR A 13 54.83 19.16 20.45
N LEU A 14 55.27 20.14 19.76
CA LEU A 14 55.44 20.27 18.32
C LEU A 14 56.69 19.47 17.89
N LEU A 15 56.59 18.67 16.83
CA LEU A 15 57.79 18.27 16.07
C LEU A 15 57.47 18.24 14.57
N LEU A 16 57.99 19.23 13.89
CA LEU A 16 58.13 19.27 12.43
C LEU A 16 59.28 18.31 12.01
N ALA A 17 59.00 17.54 10.97
CA ALA A 17 60.06 17.11 10.05
C ALA A 17 59.51 16.98 8.64
N ALA A 18 60.03 17.81 7.79
CA ALA A 18 59.84 17.79 6.35
C ALA A 18 60.69 16.70 5.68
N CYS A 19 60.16 16.08 4.64
CA CYS A 19 60.92 15.76 3.41
C CYS A 19 59.97 15.33 2.27
N ARG A 20 60.14 15.95 1.13
CA ARG A 20 59.66 15.62 -0.22
C ARG A 20 60.71 14.73 -0.91
N PRO A 21 60.51 14.33 -2.20
CA PRO A 21 59.38 13.85 -2.99
C PRO A 21 59.69 12.49 -3.67
N ASP A 22 58.76 11.86 -4.33
CA ASP A 22 58.83 11.45 -5.74
C ASP A 22 57.84 10.34 -6.08
N ALA A 23 57.08 10.67 -7.10
CA ALA A 23 56.87 9.98 -8.35
C ALA A 23 55.97 8.74 -8.44
N THR A 24 54.94 8.92 -9.28
CA THR A 24 54.33 7.94 -10.19
C THR A 24 53.67 6.70 -9.56
N GLY A 25 52.36 6.78 -9.41
CA GLY A 25 51.49 5.65 -9.27
C GLY A 25 50.12 6.00 -9.87
N SER A 26 49.86 5.44 -11.02
CA SER A 26 48.56 5.50 -11.70
C SER A 26 47.43 5.15 -10.74
N GLY A 27 46.74 6.16 -10.26
CA GLY A 27 45.51 6.01 -9.49
C GLY A 27 44.40 5.58 -10.41
N THR A 28 44.07 4.32 -10.41
CA THR A 28 42.77 3.85 -10.82
C THR A 28 41.74 4.56 -9.95
N ALA A 29 41.05 5.51 -10.55
CA ALA A 29 39.87 6.10 -9.95
C ALA A 29 38.88 4.95 -9.69
N ALA A 30 38.80 4.56 -8.43
CA ALA A 30 37.66 3.73 -7.97
C ALA A 30 36.41 4.55 -8.25
N ALA A 31 35.71 4.15 -9.27
CA ALA A 31 34.34 4.61 -9.52
C ALA A 31 33.55 4.29 -8.24
N ALA A 32 33.33 5.32 -7.44
CA ALA A 32 32.34 5.24 -6.37
C ALA A 32 31.05 4.87 -7.05
N SER A 33 30.64 3.61 -6.90
CA SER A 33 29.31 3.17 -7.23
C SER A 33 28.38 3.99 -6.34
N SER A 34 27.82 5.03 -6.92
CA SER A 34 26.70 5.77 -6.36
C SER A 34 25.58 4.73 -6.16
N GLN A 35 25.50 4.19 -4.96
CA GLN A 35 24.32 3.43 -4.56
C GLN A 35 23.18 4.44 -4.59
N ALA A 36 22.38 4.38 -5.64
CA ALA A 36 21.18 5.19 -5.76
C ALA A 36 20.34 4.93 -4.48
N GLN A 37 20.10 5.98 -3.71
CA GLN A 37 19.20 5.89 -2.58
C GLN A 37 17.84 5.39 -3.09
N PRO A 38 17.21 4.43 -2.37
CA PRO A 38 15.89 3.97 -2.78
C PRO A 38 14.94 5.16 -2.85
N PRO A 39 14.06 5.23 -3.85
CA PRO A 39 13.14 6.34 -4.00
C PRO A 39 12.27 6.48 -2.74
N SER A 40 11.97 7.71 -2.36
CA SER A 40 11.11 8.03 -1.20
C SER A 40 9.63 7.71 -1.44
N TRP A 41 9.23 7.44 -2.69
CA TRP A 41 7.90 7.05 -3.09
C TRP A 41 7.77 5.52 -3.17
N ARG A 42 6.58 5.02 -2.84
CA ARG A 42 6.24 3.60 -2.96
C ARG A 42 4.96 3.44 -3.76
N VAL A 43 4.99 2.55 -4.73
CA VAL A 43 3.83 2.17 -5.55
C VAL A 43 3.46 0.72 -5.23
N VAL A 44 2.20 0.48 -4.87
CA VAL A 44 1.67 -0.88 -4.80
C VAL A 44 0.92 -1.20 -6.08
N LEU A 45 1.23 -2.34 -6.70
CA LEU A 45 0.52 -2.86 -7.86
C LEU A 45 -0.60 -3.80 -7.40
N LEU A 46 -1.82 -3.40 -7.68
CA LEU A 46 -3.05 -4.10 -7.35
C LEU A 46 -3.77 -4.51 -8.64
N GLY A 47 -4.91 -5.17 -8.56
CA GLY A 47 -5.69 -5.59 -9.73
C GLY A 47 -5.45 -7.03 -10.12
N ASP A 48 -5.54 -7.33 -11.41
CA ASP A 48 -5.47 -8.69 -11.93
C ASP A 48 -4.03 -9.25 -12.01
N GLU A 49 -3.89 -10.47 -12.53
CA GLU A 49 -2.60 -11.16 -12.63
C GLU A 49 -1.61 -10.46 -13.56
N SER A 50 -2.05 -9.60 -14.47
CA SER A 50 -1.18 -8.84 -15.37
C SER A 50 -0.21 -7.93 -14.60
N ARG A 51 -0.57 -7.50 -13.38
CA ARG A 51 0.31 -6.72 -12.49
C ARG A 51 1.68 -7.36 -12.26
N LYS A 52 1.75 -8.69 -12.26
CA LYS A 52 3.01 -9.44 -12.09
C LYS A 52 3.97 -9.25 -13.26
N ASN A 53 3.42 -9.00 -14.45
CA ASN A 53 4.19 -8.79 -15.67
C ASN A 53 4.73 -7.37 -15.77
N VAL A 54 4.03 -6.38 -15.22
CA VAL A 54 4.40 -4.97 -15.31
C VAL A 54 5.85 -4.73 -14.91
N LEU A 55 6.27 -5.22 -13.73
CA LEU A 55 7.65 -5.05 -13.26
C LEU A 55 8.66 -5.81 -14.13
N ARG A 56 8.33 -7.04 -14.52
CA ARG A 56 9.20 -7.86 -15.35
C ARG A 56 9.43 -7.23 -16.73
N GLU A 57 8.37 -6.73 -17.34
CA GLU A 57 8.44 -6.07 -18.64
C GLU A 57 9.17 -4.72 -18.54
N CYS A 58 8.91 -3.97 -17.49
CA CYS A 58 9.55 -2.72 -17.21
C CYS A 58 11.10 -2.88 -17.15
N VAL A 59 11.58 -3.88 -16.43
CA VAL A 59 13.01 -4.19 -16.33
C VAL A 59 13.55 -4.76 -17.66
N ALA A 60 12.86 -5.71 -18.28
CA ALA A 60 13.30 -6.37 -19.52
C ALA A 60 13.42 -5.39 -20.70
N ARG A 61 12.55 -4.39 -20.76
CA ARG A 61 12.54 -3.36 -21.82
C ARG A 61 13.36 -2.12 -21.46
N ASN A 62 14.00 -2.09 -20.28
CA ASN A 62 14.75 -0.94 -19.77
C ASN A 62 13.92 0.37 -19.74
N VAL A 63 12.64 0.23 -19.44
CA VAL A 63 11.69 1.34 -19.32
C VAL A 63 11.72 1.95 -17.91
N CYS A 64 12.02 1.14 -16.91
CA CYS A 64 12.17 1.58 -15.53
C CYS A 64 13.50 2.30 -15.31
N PRO A 65 13.51 3.48 -14.69
CA PRO A 65 14.74 4.06 -14.18
C PRO A 65 15.45 3.10 -13.22
N ALA A 66 16.79 3.11 -13.22
CA ALA A 66 17.57 2.25 -12.33
C ALA A 66 17.17 2.47 -10.86
N GLY A 67 16.88 1.39 -10.15
CA GLY A 67 16.45 1.43 -8.74
C GLY A 67 14.93 1.62 -8.54
N SER A 68 14.15 1.89 -9.58
CA SER A 68 12.70 2.05 -9.44
C SER A 68 11.98 0.74 -9.08
N GLU A 69 12.56 -0.42 -9.42
CA GLU A 69 12.02 -1.72 -9.03
C GLU A 69 11.87 -1.87 -7.50
N THR A 70 12.70 -1.19 -6.72
CA THR A 70 12.62 -1.22 -5.25
C THR A 70 11.49 -0.36 -4.69
N ALA A 71 10.94 0.55 -5.50
CA ALA A 71 9.80 1.37 -5.12
C ALA A 71 8.45 0.71 -5.39
N PHE A 72 8.43 -0.35 -6.18
CA PHE A 72 7.23 -1.12 -6.43
C PHE A 72 7.06 -2.23 -5.40
N ALA A 73 5.84 -2.39 -4.92
CA ALA A 73 5.44 -3.49 -4.07
C ALA A 73 4.35 -4.30 -4.75
N LEU A 74 4.46 -5.61 -4.65
CA LEU A 74 3.45 -6.58 -5.05
C LEU A 74 3.00 -7.35 -3.82
N PRO A 75 1.70 -7.51 -3.58
CA PRO A 75 1.23 -8.47 -2.62
C PRO A 75 1.81 -9.86 -2.93
N PRO A 76 2.12 -10.68 -1.92
CA PRO A 76 2.59 -12.04 -2.12
C PRO A 76 1.69 -12.86 -3.05
N GLU A 77 2.23 -13.88 -3.68
CA GLU A 77 1.41 -14.84 -4.42
C GLU A 77 0.45 -15.55 -3.45
N GLN A 78 -0.83 -15.63 -3.82
CA GLN A 78 -1.90 -16.13 -2.93
C GLN A 78 -2.02 -15.34 -1.60
N ALA A 79 -1.72 -14.04 -1.64
CA ALA A 79 -1.86 -13.18 -0.48
C ALA A 79 -3.28 -13.24 0.11
N THR A 80 -3.36 -13.24 1.43
CA THR A 80 -4.61 -12.96 2.13
C THR A 80 -5.00 -11.50 1.97
N ALA A 81 -6.26 -11.15 2.25
CA ALA A 81 -6.71 -9.76 2.27
C ALA A 81 -5.86 -8.89 3.21
N ALA A 82 -5.50 -9.41 4.40
CA ALA A 82 -4.62 -8.73 5.35
C ALA A 82 -3.22 -8.50 4.78
N GLN A 83 -2.60 -9.48 4.13
CA GLN A 83 -1.28 -9.33 3.51
C GLN A 83 -1.28 -8.34 2.36
N THR A 84 -2.35 -8.31 1.58
CA THR A 84 -2.55 -7.30 0.54
C THR A 84 -2.67 -5.91 1.14
N ALA A 85 -3.42 -5.76 2.23
CA ALA A 85 -3.57 -4.51 2.96
C ALA A 85 -2.26 -4.06 3.62
N ASP A 86 -1.47 -4.97 4.21
CA ASP A 86 -0.14 -4.67 4.76
C ASP A 86 0.81 -4.10 3.69
N THR A 87 0.72 -4.65 2.48
CA THR A 87 1.52 -4.15 1.35
C THR A 87 1.02 -2.78 0.90
N ALA A 88 -0.31 -2.62 0.81
CA ALA A 88 -0.95 -1.40 0.32
C ALA A 88 -0.78 -0.22 1.28
N GLN A 89 -0.87 -0.42 2.59
CA GLN A 89 -0.77 0.66 3.57
C GLN A 89 0.60 1.37 3.57
N GLN A 90 1.64 0.74 3.04
CA GLN A 90 2.97 1.34 2.95
C GLN A 90 3.16 2.18 1.68
N ALA A 91 2.18 2.17 0.78
CA ALA A 91 2.28 2.84 -0.51
C ALA A 91 1.91 4.33 -0.42
N THR A 92 2.57 5.14 -1.24
CA THR A 92 2.17 6.53 -1.53
C THR A 92 1.17 6.60 -2.68
N LEU A 93 1.17 5.58 -3.55
CA LEU A 93 0.25 5.44 -4.68
C LEU A 93 -0.12 3.97 -4.85
N GLY A 94 -1.41 3.68 -4.96
CA GLY A 94 -1.90 2.41 -5.47
C GLY A 94 -2.09 2.49 -6.98
N VAL A 95 -1.67 1.46 -7.69
CA VAL A 95 -1.90 1.33 -9.14
C VAL A 95 -2.72 0.09 -9.39
N LEU A 96 -3.93 0.29 -9.85
CA LEU A 96 -4.82 -0.77 -10.27
C LEU A 96 -4.46 -1.18 -11.70
N VAL A 97 -3.88 -2.35 -11.85
CA VAL A 97 -3.52 -2.91 -13.15
C VAL A 97 -4.69 -3.69 -13.70
N VAL A 98 -5.09 -3.36 -14.91
CA VAL A 98 -6.23 -3.94 -15.62
C VAL A 98 -5.78 -4.38 -17.01
N ASP A 99 -6.03 -5.62 -17.37
CA ASP A 99 -5.84 -6.10 -18.73
C ASP A 99 -6.99 -5.60 -19.60
N SER A 100 -6.67 -4.80 -20.61
CA SER A 100 -7.66 -4.18 -21.51
C SER A 100 -8.53 -5.19 -22.29
N LYS A 101 -8.17 -6.47 -22.29
CA LYS A 101 -8.98 -7.53 -22.95
C LYS A 101 -10.03 -8.14 -22.05
N THR A 102 -9.80 -8.08 -20.74
CA THR A 102 -10.67 -8.74 -19.76
C THR A 102 -11.46 -7.77 -18.90
N GLY A 103 -11.03 -6.50 -18.83
CA GLY A 103 -11.66 -5.47 -18.01
C GLY A 103 -11.59 -5.74 -16.51
N ALA A 104 -12.52 -5.18 -15.77
CA ALA A 104 -12.59 -5.32 -14.32
C ALA A 104 -13.01 -6.73 -13.89
N LEU A 105 -12.14 -7.43 -13.19
CA LEU A 105 -12.38 -8.74 -12.60
C LEU A 105 -12.85 -8.63 -11.13
N PRO A 106 -13.40 -9.71 -10.52
CA PRO A 106 -13.73 -9.72 -9.09
C PRO A 106 -12.56 -9.30 -8.18
N VAL A 107 -11.33 -9.73 -8.49
CA VAL A 107 -10.13 -9.33 -7.76
C VAL A 107 -9.83 -7.83 -7.88
N THR A 108 -10.22 -7.20 -8.96
CA THR A 108 -10.10 -5.74 -9.15
C THR A 108 -10.93 -5.01 -8.09
N ARG A 109 -12.19 -5.43 -7.90
CA ARG A 109 -13.10 -4.88 -6.88
C ARG A 109 -12.59 -5.10 -5.47
N GLU A 110 -12.13 -6.32 -5.17
CA GLU A 110 -11.54 -6.66 -3.87
C GLU A 110 -10.33 -5.77 -3.56
N HIS A 111 -9.44 -5.58 -4.52
CA HIS A 111 -8.24 -4.76 -4.33
C HIS A 111 -8.54 -3.26 -4.20
N ILE A 112 -9.58 -2.73 -4.85
CA ILE A 112 -10.04 -1.35 -4.63
C ILE A 112 -10.51 -1.20 -3.17
N LEU A 113 -11.33 -2.13 -2.70
CA LEU A 113 -11.83 -2.10 -1.32
C LEU A 113 -10.69 -2.22 -0.30
N ILE A 114 -9.73 -3.12 -0.53
CA ILE A 114 -8.56 -3.26 0.33
C ILE A 114 -7.72 -1.97 0.33
N ALA A 115 -7.48 -1.35 -0.83
CA ALA A 115 -6.73 -0.10 -0.93
C ALA A 115 -7.40 1.03 -0.14
N ARG A 116 -8.73 1.12 -0.23
CA ARG A 116 -9.53 2.07 0.56
C ARG A 116 -9.33 1.82 2.06
N GLN A 117 -9.44 0.57 2.51
CA GLN A 117 -9.32 0.24 3.93
C GLN A 117 -7.89 0.36 4.46
N ALA A 118 -6.89 0.21 3.60
CA ALA A 118 -5.49 0.49 3.91
C ALA A 118 -5.15 1.98 3.85
N ASP A 119 -6.14 2.86 3.63
CA ASP A 119 -5.99 4.30 3.49
C ASP A 119 -4.94 4.69 2.43
N VAL A 120 -4.86 3.98 1.31
CA VAL A 120 -3.98 4.35 0.20
C VAL A 120 -4.37 5.76 -0.28
N PRO A 121 -3.44 6.72 -0.30
CA PRO A 121 -3.78 8.13 -0.53
C PRO A 121 -4.42 8.43 -1.88
N ALA A 122 -4.04 7.66 -2.92
CA ALA A 122 -4.58 7.79 -4.26
C ALA A 122 -4.49 6.47 -5.00
N LEU A 123 -5.48 6.20 -5.86
CA LEU A 123 -5.45 5.12 -6.84
C LEU A 123 -5.30 5.72 -8.24
N ALA A 124 -4.37 5.14 -9.00
CA ALA A 124 -4.26 5.31 -10.43
C ALA A 124 -4.59 3.99 -11.12
N VAL A 125 -4.88 4.03 -12.40
CA VAL A 125 -5.18 2.84 -13.20
C VAL A 125 -4.17 2.70 -14.33
N LEU A 126 -3.63 1.51 -14.52
CA LEU A 126 -2.76 1.16 -15.65
C LEU A 126 -3.44 0.07 -16.48
N PHE A 127 -3.85 0.43 -17.67
CA PHE A 127 -4.32 -0.52 -18.67
C PHE A 127 -3.14 -1.16 -19.39
N THR A 128 -3.05 -2.48 -19.34
CA THR A 128 -2.06 -3.28 -20.06
C THR A 128 -2.68 -3.88 -21.33
N GLN A 129 -1.83 -4.36 -22.24
CA GLN A 129 -2.23 -4.99 -23.50
C GLN A 129 -3.16 -4.14 -24.41
N SER A 130 -3.16 -2.82 -24.25
CA SER A 130 -3.99 -1.90 -25.02
C SER A 130 -3.65 -1.90 -26.52
N ASP A 131 -2.38 -2.15 -26.89
CA ASP A 131 -1.94 -2.26 -28.29
C ASP A 131 -2.55 -3.47 -29.02
N ALA A 132 -3.10 -4.41 -28.29
CA ALA A 132 -3.75 -5.61 -28.80
C ALA A 132 -5.27 -5.48 -28.94
N LEU A 133 -5.81 -4.27 -28.66
CA LEU A 133 -7.22 -3.94 -28.92
C LEU A 133 -7.36 -3.34 -30.32
N ASP A 134 -8.18 -3.98 -31.13
CA ASP A 134 -8.52 -3.46 -32.47
C ASP A 134 -9.52 -2.30 -32.41
N ASP A 135 -10.24 -2.17 -31.28
CA ASP A 135 -11.32 -1.21 -31.06
C ASP A 135 -10.95 -0.23 -29.93
N LYS A 136 -10.79 1.05 -30.29
CA LYS A 136 -10.50 2.11 -29.33
C LYS A 136 -11.71 2.46 -28.47
N ASP A 137 -12.91 2.30 -29.00
CA ASP A 137 -14.14 2.62 -28.28
C ASP A 137 -14.32 1.64 -27.09
N LEU A 138 -13.82 0.41 -27.22
CA LEU A 138 -13.81 -0.55 -26.14
C LEU A 138 -12.95 -0.09 -24.96
N LEU A 139 -11.76 0.47 -25.22
CA LEU A 139 -10.90 0.98 -24.17
C LEU A 139 -11.56 2.17 -23.43
N GLU A 140 -12.26 3.04 -24.14
CA GLU A 140 -12.98 4.16 -23.53
C GLU A 140 -14.10 3.65 -22.61
N LEU A 141 -14.83 2.63 -23.01
CA LEU A 141 -15.86 1.99 -22.18
C LEU A 141 -15.25 1.36 -20.91
N GLU A 142 -14.14 0.65 -21.04
CA GLU A 142 -13.41 0.07 -19.90
C GLU A 142 -12.92 1.17 -18.91
N ILE A 143 -12.43 2.27 -19.44
CA ILE A 143 -12.02 3.43 -18.62
C ILE A 143 -13.22 3.98 -17.85
N MET A 144 -14.36 4.12 -18.50
CA MET A 144 -15.60 4.60 -17.85
C MET A 144 -16.05 3.63 -16.76
N GLU A 145 -16.08 2.31 -17.05
CA GLU A 145 -16.45 1.29 -16.08
C GLU A 145 -15.54 1.32 -14.84
N ILE A 146 -14.22 1.44 -15.02
CA ILE A 146 -13.30 1.53 -13.90
C ILE A 146 -13.50 2.80 -13.07
N ARG A 147 -13.78 3.95 -13.71
CA ARG A 147 -14.09 5.19 -13.00
C ARG A 147 -15.36 5.07 -12.16
N ASP A 148 -16.42 4.51 -12.73
CA ASP A 148 -17.68 4.25 -12.02
C ASP A 148 -17.45 3.28 -10.85
N LEU A 149 -16.63 2.26 -11.07
CA LEU A 149 -16.26 1.31 -10.04
C LEU A 149 -15.51 1.99 -8.88
N LEU A 150 -14.50 2.82 -9.17
CA LEU A 150 -13.77 3.58 -8.15
C LEU A 150 -14.72 4.49 -7.37
N ASN A 151 -15.63 5.20 -8.05
CA ASN A 151 -16.63 6.06 -7.43
C ASN A 151 -17.56 5.27 -6.49
N SER A 152 -17.97 4.06 -6.89
CA SER A 152 -18.83 3.20 -6.07
C SER A 152 -18.17 2.79 -4.74
N TYR A 153 -16.84 2.78 -4.69
CA TYR A 153 -16.03 2.53 -3.49
C TYR A 153 -15.46 3.81 -2.85
N GLU A 154 -15.94 4.99 -3.22
CA GLU A 154 -15.50 6.30 -2.70
C GLU A 154 -13.99 6.57 -2.89
N MET A 155 -13.46 6.17 -4.04
CA MET A 155 -12.03 6.31 -4.40
C MET A 155 -11.79 7.38 -5.49
N ASP A 156 -12.66 8.39 -5.61
CA ASP A 156 -12.52 9.52 -6.54
C ASP A 156 -12.17 9.11 -7.98
N GLY A 157 -13.03 8.28 -8.58
CA GLY A 157 -12.84 7.78 -9.94
C GLY A 157 -12.80 8.88 -11.00
N GLU A 158 -13.48 10.01 -10.78
CA GLU A 158 -13.46 11.18 -11.68
C GLU A 158 -12.05 11.70 -11.94
N HIS A 159 -11.26 11.86 -10.87
CA HIS A 159 -9.91 12.40 -10.92
C HIS A 159 -8.82 11.32 -10.93
N ALA A 160 -9.20 10.04 -10.92
CA ALA A 160 -8.22 8.95 -11.00
C ALA A 160 -7.40 9.08 -12.29
N ARG A 161 -6.07 9.02 -12.15
CA ARG A 161 -5.15 9.06 -13.29
C ARG A 161 -5.20 7.74 -14.04
N ILE A 162 -5.37 7.83 -15.36
CA ILE A 162 -5.42 6.67 -16.24
C ILE A 162 -4.16 6.66 -17.10
N TYR A 163 -3.49 5.52 -17.10
CA TYR A 163 -2.28 5.26 -17.88
C TYR A 163 -2.55 4.08 -18.82
N VAL A 164 -2.08 4.15 -20.06
CA VAL A 164 -2.39 3.17 -21.08
C VAL A 164 -1.10 2.69 -21.75
N GLY A 165 -0.88 1.39 -21.75
CA GLY A 165 0.25 0.74 -22.40
C GLY A 165 1.63 1.17 -21.88
N ASP A 166 2.65 0.99 -22.73
CA ASP A 166 4.04 1.27 -22.36
C ASP A 166 4.31 2.76 -22.09
N GLN A 167 3.70 3.64 -22.89
CA GLN A 167 3.84 5.10 -22.67
C GLN A 167 3.19 5.51 -21.36
N GLY A 168 2.03 4.93 -21.05
CA GLY A 168 1.36 5.17 -19.76
C GLY A 168 2.22 4.69 -18.59
N LEU A 169 2.90 3.56 -18.70
CA LEU A 169 3.81 3.09 -17.65
C LEU A 169 4.98 4.07 -17.42
N GLN A 170 5.57 4.63 -18.48
CA GLN A 170 6.63 5.64 -18.36
C GLN A 170 6.13 6.90 -17.67
N GLN A 171 4.94 7.37 -18.04
CA GLN A 171 4.32 8.54 -17.41
C GLN A 171 3.97 8.28 -15.95
N LEU A 172 3.44 7.10 -15.62
CA LEU A 172 3.19 6.67 -14.24
C LEU A 172 4.44 6.78 -13.38
N LEU A 173 5.59 6.31 -13.87
CA LEU A 173 6.86 6.35 -13.15
C LEU A 173 7.32 7.80 -12.90
N ALA A 174 7.19 8.67 -13.89
CA ALA A 174 7.52 10.08 -13.75
C ALA A 174 6.62 10.78 -12.73
N ASP A 175 5.32 10.51 -12.77
CA ASP A 175 4.34 11.07 -11.84
C ASP A 175 4.52 10.55 -10.42
N ALA A 176 4.82 9.25 -10.25
CA ALA A 176 5.06 8.64 -8.95
C ALA A 176 6.26 9.25 -8.22
N ALA A 177 7.31 9.61 -8.95
CA ALA A 177 8.50 10.26 -8.40
C ALA A 177 8.21 11.66 -7.80
N ALA A 178 7.11 12.30 -8.19
CA ALA A 178 6.69 13.60 -7.67
C ALA A 178 5.80 13.50 -6.41
N LEU A 179 5.43 12.31 -5.97
CA LEU A 179 4.54 12.12 -4.83
C LEU A 179 5.28 12.29 -3.50
N LEU A 180 4.58 12.93 -2.55
CA LEU A 180 5.07 13.12 -1.19
C LEU A 180 4.82 11.88 -0.32
N PRO A 181 5.66 11.66 0.72
CA PRO A 181 5.41 10.61 1.72
C PRO A 181 4.07 10.78 2.41
N ARG A 182 3.47 9.67 2.83
CA ARG A 182 2.18 9.63 3.54
C ARG A 182 2.30 10.16 4.97
N PRO A 183 1.37 10.99 5.47
CA PRO A 183 1.26 11.29 6.89
C PRO A 183 0.80 10.06 7.68
N GLN A 184 1.34 9.89 8.89
CA GLN A 184 0.94 8.80 9.80
C GLN A 184 -0.27 9.19 10.64
N SER A 185 -1.15 8.22 10.92
CA SER A 185 -2.32 8.39 11.79
C SER A 185 -1.90 8.54 13.25
N SER A 186 -2.62 9.40 14.01
CA SER A 186 -2.43 9.65 15.44
C SER A 186 -3.72 9.34 16.21
N GLY A 187 -3.62 9.11 17.52
CA GLY A 187 -4.79 8.93 18.39
C GLY A 187 -5.18 7.47 18.64
N LEU A 188 -4.23 6.54 18.51
CA LEU A 188 -4.45 5.12 18.75
C LEU A 188 -4.57 4.81 20.25
N ALA A 189 -5.54 3.97 20.62
CA ALA A 189 -5.72 3.42 21.97
C ALA A 189 -5.79 1.89 21.94
N ASP A 190 -5.32 1.25 23.00
CA ASP A 190 -5.46 -0.20 23.18
C ASP A 190 -6.92 -0.57 23.44
N SER A 191 -7.42 -1.56 22.70
CA SER A 191 -8.82 -1.95 22.73
C SER A 191 -9.00 -3.46 22.63
N ARG A 192 -10.09 -3.95 23.23
CA ARG A 192 -10.56 -5.35 23.10
C ARG A 192 -11.99 -5.43 22.57
N ARG A 193 -12.65 -4.30 22.40
CA ARG A 193 -13.99 -4.19 21.84
C ARG A 193 -14.02 -3.04 20.87
N LEU A 194 -14.56 -3.32 19.69
CA LEU A 194 -14.76 -2.33 18.64
C LEU A 194 -16.25 -2.22 18.36
N HIS A 195 -16.70 -1.00 18.30
CA HIS A 195 -18.00 -0.61 17.81
C HIS A 195 -17.81 0.11 16.47
N GLY A 196 -18.64 -0.17 15.49
CA GLY A 196 -18.51 0.49 14.18
C GLY A 196 -19.50 -0.04 13.15
N TYR A 197 -19.27 0.33 11.92
CA TYR A 197 -20.09 -0.08 10.78
C TYR A 197 -19.27 -0.99 9.87
N ILE A 198 -19.92 -2.00 9.29
CA ILE A 198 -19.32 -2.85 8.26
C ILE A 198 -20.18 -2.85 7.00
N TYR A 199 -19.54 -2.99 5.86
CA TYR A 199 -20.15 -3.50 4.64
C TYR A 199 -19.82 -5.00 4.57
N ASN A 200 -20.80 -5.85 4.81
CA ASN A 200 -20.67 -7.29 4.59
C ASN A 200 -20.77 -7.56 3.10
N LEU A 201 -19.73 -8.12 2.49
CA LEU A 201 -19.68 -8.32 1.04
C LEU A 201 -20.95 -8.99 0.51
N SER A 202 -21.40 -8.55 -0.63
CA SER A 202 -22.53 -9.18 -1.34
C SER A 202 -22.16 -10.59 -1.81
N ARG A 203 -23.15 -11.41 -2.14
CA ARG A 203 -22.91 -12.75 -2.69
C ARG A 203 -22.15 -12.73 -4.02
N ALA A 204 -22.32 -11.68 -4.81
CA ALA A 204 -21.60 -11.49 -6.07
C ALA A 204 -20.10 -11.20 -5.84
N GLU A 205 -19.77 -10.62 -4.69
CA GLU A 205 -18.41 -10.36 -4.25
C GLU A 205 -17.80 -11.51 -3.42
N GLY A 206 -18.53 -12.62 -3.28
CA GLY A 206 -18.10 -13.78 -2.51
C GLY A 206 -18.49 -13.74 -1.04
N GLY A 207 -19.31 -12.77 -0.62
CA GLY A 207 -19.81 -12.64 0.74
C GLY A 207 -20.86 -13.66 1.13
N HIS A 208 -21.05 -13.83 2.43
CA HIS A 208 -22.04 -14.70 3.04
C HIS A 208 -22.63 -14.06 4.29
N ALA A 209 -23.69 -14.64 4.81
CA ALA A 209 -24.28 -14.15 6.05
C ALA A 209 -23.33 -14.42 7.23
N LEU A 210 -23.22 -13.46 8.13
CA LEU A 210 -22.47 -13.57 9.39
C LEU A 210 -23.46 -13.72 10.55
N SER A 211 -23.07 -14.44 11.59
CA SER A 211 -23.88 -14.66 12.79
C SER A 211 -23.09 -14.28 14.05
N ALA A 212 -23.80 -13.85 15.08
CA ALA A 212 -23.19 -13.64 16.39
C ALA A 212 -22.48 -14.91 16.86
N GLY A 213 -21.24 -14.75 17.30
CA GLY A 213 -20.36 -15.87 17.66
C GLY A 213 -19.39 -16.30 16.56
N ASP A 214 -19.60 -15.87 15.31
CA ASP A 214 -18.66 -16.16 14.22
C ASP A 214 -17.30 -15.56 14.50
N SER A 215 -16.26 -16.40 14.34
CA SER A 215 -14.86 -16.01 14.50
C SER A 215 -14.24 -15.70 13.14
N MET A 216 -13.51 -14.61 13.10
CA MET A 216 -12.84 -14.11 11.90
C MET A 216 -11.55 -13.38 12.31
N ASP A 217 -10.75 -12.99 11.36
CA ASP A 217 -9.59 -12.13 11.62
C ASP A 217 -9.94 -10.70 11.20
N ILE A 218 -9.61 -9.74 12.07
CA ILE A 218 -9.64 -8.31 11.77
C ILE A 218 -8.24 -7.85 11.41
N TRP A 219 -8.13 -7.10 10.29
CA TRP A 219 -6.96 -6.32 9.95
C TRP A 219 -7.27 -4.83 10.16
N ILE A 220 -6.42 -4.13 10.90
CA ILE A 220 -6.56 -2.70 11.17
C ILE A 220 -5.17 -2.09 11.37
N GLY A 221 -4.80 -1.09 10.59
CA GLY A 221 -3.55 -0.35 10.73
C GLY A 221 -2.28 -1.23 10.78
N GLY A 222 -2.21 -2.29 10.00
CA GLY A 222 -1.08 -3.24 9.96
C GLY A 222 -1.09 -4.28 11.08
N GLN A 223 -2.15 -4.36 11.86
CA GLN A 223 -2.33 -5.39 12.88
C GLN A 223 -3.38 -6.39 12.43
N THR A 224 -3.09 -7.67 12.52
CA THR A 224 -4.08 -8.74 12.34
C THR A 224 -4.32 -9.42 13.68
N ARG A 225 -5.59 -9.52 14.09
CA ARG A 225 -6.01 -10.15 15.34
C ARG A 225 -7.25 -11.01 15.11
N ARG A 226 -7.44 -12.00 15.97
CA ARG A 226 -8.68 -12.74 15.99
C ARG A 226 -9.77 -11.87 16.58
N CYS A 227 -10.96 -11.88 15.96
CA CYS A 227 -12.14 -11.23 16.49
C CYS A 227 -13.38 -12.10 16.37
N ARG A 228 -14.45 -11.70 17.03
CA ARG A 228 -15.75 -12.36 17.04
C ARG A 228 -16.86 -11.33 16.92
N LEU A 229 -17.84 -11.61 16.09
CA LEU A 229 -19.07 -10.81 16.03
C LEU A 229 -19.90 -11.04 17.31
N VAL A 230 -20.23 -9.96 18.00
CA VAL A 230 -21.07 -10.00 19.22
C VAL A 230 -22.51 -9.60 18.89
N ALA A 231 -22.68 -8.54 18.13
CA ALA A 231 -23.98 -8.02 17.68
C ALA A 231 -23.82 -7.36 16.31
N PRO A 232 -24.89 -7.36 15.48
CA PRO A 232 -26.21 -7.95 15.71
C PRO A 232 -26.20 -9.48 15.67
N GLN A 233 -27.38 -10.11 15.91
CA GLN A 233 -27.52 -11.57 15.90
C GLN A 233 -27.15 -12.19 14.54
N SER A 234 -27.44 -11.49 13.46
CA SER A 234 -27.06 -11.88 12.09
C SER A 234 -26.91 -10.66 11.19
N VAL A 235 -26.08 -10.80 10.16
CA VAL A 235 -25.84 -9.81 9.10
C VAL A 235 -25.93 -10.53 7.77
N ALA A 236 -26.86 -10.15 6.92
CA ALA A 236 -26.95 -10.76 5.59
C ALA A 236 -25.84 -10.25 4.65
N ALA A 237 -25.55 -11.02 3.60
CA ALA A 237 -24.61 -10.59 2.56
C ALA A 237 -25.15 -9.35 1.84
N GLY A 238 -24.31 -8.32 1.70
CA GLY A 238 -24.63 -7.02 1.09
C GLY A 238 -25.21 -5.98 2.05
N GLU A 239 -25.38 -6.32 3.34
CA GLU A 239 -25.85 -5.36 4.34
C GLU A 239 -24.73 -4.50 4.93
N THR A 240 -25.12 -3.32 5.44
CA THR A 240 -24.20 -2.37 6.09
C THR A 240 -24.69 -2.05 7.51
N PRO A 241 -24.66 -3.01 8.44
CA PRO A 241 -25.11 -2.79 9.80
C PRO A 241 -24.05 -2.15 10.67
N GLU A 242 -24.51 -1.60 11.78
CA GLU A 242 -23.73 -1.36 12.98
C GLU A 242 -23.37 -2.68 13.65
N VAL A 243 -22.12 -2.82 14.10
CA VAL A 243 -21.61 -4.06 14.68
C VAL A 243 -20.80 -3.83 15.95
N TRP A 244 -20.82 -4.84 16.81
CA TRP A 244 -19.94 -4.97 17.94
C TRP A 244 -19.03 -6.18 17.75
N LEU A 245 -17.72 -5.95 17.85
CA LEU A 245 -16.70 -6.99 17.72
C LEU A 245 -15.94 -7.09 19.05
N GLU A 246 -15.75 -8.32 19.54
CA GLU A 246 -14.74 -8.62 20.54
C GLU A 246 -13.48 -9.09 19.84
N THR A 247 -12.31 -8.60 20.27
CA THR A 247 -11.04 -8.87 19.63
C THR A 247 -9.95 -9.19 20.65
N GLU A 248 -8.89 -9.86 20.25
CA GLU A 248 -7.64 -9.83 20.98
C GLU A 248 -7.15 -8.39 21.07
N MET A 249 -6.30 -8.08 22.04
CA MET A 249 -5.81 -6.69 22.19
C MET A 249 -5.19 -6.18 20.91
N LEU A 250 -5.68 -5.05 20.44
CA LEU A 250 -5.17 -4.30 19.30
C LEU A 250 -5.22 -2.80 19.60
N THR A 251 -4.54 -2.00 18.80
CA THR A 251 -4.64 -0.54 18.88
C THR A 251 -5.55 -0.02 17.77
N ALA A 252 -6.52 0.81 18.13
CA ALA A 252 -7.48 1.39 17.20
C ALA A 252 -7.82 2.84 17.56
N ALA A 253 -8.41 3.55 16.61
CA ALA A 253 -8.94 4.89 16.78
C ALA A 253 -10.29 5.03 16.08
N ALA A 254 -11.14 5.92 16.58
CA ALA A 254 -12.36 6.30 15.88
C ALA A 254 -12.05 6.83 14.47
N GLY A 255 -12.86 6.45 13.50
CA GLY A 255 -12.65 6.77 12.08
C GLY A 255 -11.66 5.87 11.35
N GLN A 256 -10.95 5.00 12.06
CA GLN A 256 -10.01 4.08 11.42
C GLN A 256 -10.74 2.97 10.66
N ARG A 257 -10.26 2.68 9.46
CA ARG A 257 -10.81 1.61 8.63
C ARG A 257 -10.22 0.25 8.96
N PHE A 258 -11.01 -0.80 8.79
CA PHE A 258 -10.58 -2.18 9.01
C PHE A 258 -11.15 -3.14 7.99
N LEU A 259 -10.53 -4.31 7.88
CA LEU A 259 -11.00 -5.44 7.09
C LEU A 259 -11.34 -6.60 8.01
N LEU A 260 -12.39 -7.34 7.67
CA LEU A 260 -12.69 -8.66 8.23
C LEU A 260 -12.40 -9.72 7.18
N GLN A 261 -11.66 -10.75 7.58
CA GLN A 261 -11.35 -11.88 6.70
C GLN A 261 -11.62 -13.21 7.39
N GLN A 262 -11.97 -14.21 6.59
CA GLN A 262 -12.12 -15.58 7.05
C GLN A 262 -11.36 -16.51 6.09
N ASN A 263 -10.49 -17.35 6.63
CA ASN A 263 -9.60 -18.21 5.84
C ASN A 263 -8.76 -17.42 4.80
N GLY A 264 -8.35 -16.20 5.17
CA GLY A 264 -7.56 -15.31 4.32
C GLY A 264 -8.33 -14.57 3.22
N ARG A 265 -9.65 -14.81 3.09
CA ARG A 265 -10.52 -14.11 2.13
C ARG A 265 -11.22 -12.95 2.81
N LEU A 266 -11.30 -11.85 2.10
CA LEU A 266 -12.11 -10.71 2.53
C LEU A 266 -13.58 -11.11 2.62
N ILE A 267 -14.24 -10.76 3.74
CA ILE A 267 -15.67 -10.98 3.95
C ILE A 267 -16.44 -9.68 4.24
N ALA A 268 -15.77 -8.72 4.88
CA ALA A 268 -16.38 -7.42 5.15
C ALA A 268 -15.30 -6.34 5.27
N ALA A 269 -15.70 -5.10 5.08
CA ALA A 269 -14.89 -3.89 5.29
C ALA A 269 -15.65 -2.95 6.21
N GLY A 270 -14.94 -2.25 7.11
CA GLY A 270 -15.61 -1.42 8.11
C GLY A 270 -14.84 -0.19 8.51
N VAL A 271 -15.49 0.61 9.35
CA VAL A 271 -14.93 1.79 10.02
C VAL A 271 -15.26 1.74 11.50
N VAL A 272 -14.29 2.05 12.33
CA VAL A 272 -14.43 2.13 13.79
C VAL A 272 -15.17 3.40 14.14
N GLU A 273 -16.23 3.31 14.92
CA GLU A 273 -16.89 4.46 15.56
C GLU A 273 -16.32 4.69 16.94
N ASP A 274 -16.14 3.62 17.72
CA ASP A 274 -15.58 3.65 19.06
C ASP A 274 -14.76 2.38 19.36
N ALA A 275 -13.76 2.51 20.23
CA ALA A 275 -12.83 1.46 20.61
C ALA A 275 -12.64 1.47 22.15
N GLU A 276 -12.98 0.34 22.82
CA GLU A 276 -12.96 0.15 24.27
C GLU A 276 -11.96 -0.92 24.72
#